data_9501fabd5ec887f54591888d46f4c508
#
_entry.id   9501fabd5ec887f54591888d46f4c508
#
_cell.length_a   1.000
_cell.length_b   1.000
_cell.length_c   1.000
_cell.angle_alpha   90.00
_cell.angle_beta   90.00
_cell.angle_gamma   90.00
#
_symmetry.space_group_name_H-M   'P 1'
#
loop_
_entity.id
_entity.type
_entity.pdbx_description
1 polymer ?
#
loop_
_entity_poly.entity_id
_entity_poly.type
_entity_poly.pdbx_seq_one_letter_code
_entity_poly.pdbx_strand_id
1 'polypeptide(L)'
;MSITVAAYRGRHSGRITSRLLAWWQRCDWSHLLIVWAINGDKALVSEATLWHGVHTGWRYWSPIAHDCWDVPADSEQVWTWWEDREGWRYDLLGLAGFVFRRIKGSLRAMWCSEAVMESLGYPDGWRFDVAVSVAVMRKHGTPRTFPVQHD
;
A
#
# COMPACT_ATOMS: atom_id res chain seq x y z
N MET A 1 -12.41 6.98 -14.14
CA MET A 1 -10.95 6.73 -14.20
C MET A 1 -10.62 5.59 -13.27
N SER A 2 -9.43 5.01 -13.36
CA SER A 2 -8.98 3.94 -12.44
C SER A 2 -7.59 4.28 -11.93
N ILE A 3 -7.30 3.82 -10.70
CA ILE A 3 -6.01 3.93 -10.03
C ILE A 3 -5.43 2.53 -9.89
N THR A 4 -4.14 2.38 -10.15
CA THR A 4 -3.47 1.10 -9.92
C THR A 4 -3.00 1.00 -8.46
N VAL A 5 -3.53 0.02 -7.75
CA VAL A 5 -3.08 -0.39 -6.42
C VAL A 5 -2.19 -1.61 -6.55
N ALA A 6 -1.05 -1.60 -5.88
CA ALA A 6 -0.13 -2.74 -5.85
C ALA A 6 0.08 -3.27 -4.43
N ALA A 7 0.12 -4.59 -4.30
CA ALA A 7 0.44 -5.29 -3.07
C ALA A 7 1.76 -6.05 -3.20
N TYR A 8 2.73 -5.74 -2.34
CA TYR A 8 4.04 -6.38 -2.34
C TYR A 8 3.98 -7.76 -1.69
N ARG A 9 4.46 -8.79 -2.40
CA ARG A 9 4.52 -10.20 -1.96
C ARG A 9 5.61 -10.41 -0.90
N GLY A 10 5.33 -9.97 0.32
CA GLY A 10 6.30 -10.01 1.42
C GLY A 10 6.69 -11.41 1.86
N ARG A 11 5.80 -12.41 1.75
CA ARG A 11 6.05 -13.80 2.17
C ARG A 11 7.20 -14.45 1.40
N HIS A 12 7.36 -14.08 0.15
CA HIS A 12 8.39 -14.60 -0.76
C HIS A 12 9.60 -13.66 -0.92
N SER A 13 9.63 -12.56 -0.14
CA SER A 13 10.74 -11.60 -0.20
C SER A 13 11.96 -12.08 0.55
N GLY A 14 13.14 -11.60 0.14
CA GLY A 14 14.39 -11.81 0.88
C GLY A 14 14.48 -11.01 2.20
N ARG A 15 13.49 -10.14 2.50
CA ARG A 15 13.48 -9.28 3.68
C ARG A 15 12.73 -9.93 4.84
N ILE A 16 13.44 -10.19 5.93
CA ILE A 16 12.89 -10.87 7.12
C ILE A 16 11.69 -10.09 7.69
N THR A 17 11.75 -8.77 7.76
CA THR A 17 10.66 -7.93 8.26
C THR A 17 9.37 -8.07 7.45
N SER A 18 9.48 -8.09 6.11
CA SER A 18 8.33 -8.28 5.22
C SER A 18 7.73 -9.68 5.36
N ARG A 19 8.57 -10.70 5.55
CA ARG A 19 8.10 -12.08 5.79
C ARG A 19 7.38 -12.21 7.12
N LEU A 20 7.89 -11.58 8.19
CA LEU A 20 7.26 -11.57 9.51
C LEU A 20 5.90 -10.86 9.47
N LEU A 21 5.80 -9.72 8.80
CA LEU A 21 4.54 -8.99 8.63
C LEU A 21 3.51 -9.82 7.85
N ALA A 22 3.89 -10.42 6.73
CA ALA A 22 3.01 -11.27 5.94
C ALA A 22 2.56 -12.52 6.72
N TRP A 23 3.49 -13.15 7.44
CA TRP A 23 3.17 -14.29 8.30
C TRP A 23 2.19 -13.91 9.41
N TRP A 24 2.40 -12.78 10.07
CA TRP A 24 1.51 -12.32 11.12
C TRP A 24 0.12 -11.95 10.63
N GLN A 25 0.02 -11.28 9.48
CA GLN A 25 -1.27 -10.96 8.85
C GLN A 25 -1.91 -12.19 8.18
N ARG A 26 -1.26 -13.36 8.24
CA ARG A 26 -1.72 -14.62 7.64
C ARG A 26 -2.05 -14.49 6.15
N CYS A 27 -1.27 -13.70 5.43
CA CYS A 27 -1.42 -13.47 3.99
C CYS A 27 -0.06 -13.49 3.29
N ASP A 28 -0.05 -13.37 1.97
CA ASP A 28 1.18 -13.38 1.18
C ASP A 28 1.79 -11.98 1.03
N TRP A 29 1.04 -10.95 1.36
CA TRP A 29 1.43 -9.55 1.17
C TRP A 29 1.83 -8.90 2.48
N SER A 30 2.75 -7.94 2.40
CA SER A 30 3.24 -7.19 3.57
C SER A 30 3.14 -5.68 3.43
N HIS A 31 2.78 -5.18 2.23
CA HIS A 31 2.76 -3.76 1.95
C HIS A 31 1.80 -3.41 0.82
N LEU A 32 1.17 -2.23 0.88
CA LEU A 32 0.30 -1.67 -0.16
C LEU A 32 0.82 -0.30 -0.59
N LEU A 33 0.62 0.01 -1.87
CA LEU A 33 1.00 1.28 -2.47
C LEU A 33 0.11 1.62 -3.68
N ILE A 34 0.07 2.90 -4.04
CA ILE A 34 -0.52 3.39 -5.29
C ILE A 34 0.58 3.49 -6.34
N VAL A 35 0.30 3.06 -7.57
CA VAL A 35 1.22 3.19 -8.71
C VAL A 35 0.66 4.23 -9.69
N TRP A 36 1.43 5.30 -9.90
CA TRP A 36 1.06 6.40 -10.80
C TRP A 36 1.62 6.22 -12.20
N ALA A 37 2.87 5.82 -12.29
CA ALA A 37 3.56 5.62 -13.56
C ALA A 37 4.66 4.56 -13.42
N ILE A 38 4.98 3.89 -14.54
CA ILE A 38 6.11 2.97 -14.63
C ILE A 38 6.99 3.42 -15.80
N ASN A 39 8.30 3.49 -15.54
CA ASN A 39 9.32 3.81 -16.53
C ASN A 39 10.51 2.86 -16.36
N GLY A 40 10.60 1.84 -17.20
CA GLY A 40 11.60 0.79 -17.09
C GLY A 40 11.50 0.02 -15.78
N ASP A 41 12.59 -0.01 -15.05
CA ASP A 41 12.74 -0.66 -13.74
C ASP A 41 12.32 0.22 -12.55
N LYS A 42 11.67 1.37 -12.80
CA LYS A 42 11.20 2.30 -11.78
C LYS A 42 9.71 2.55 -11.89
N ALA A 43 9.08 2.77 -10.75
CA ALA A 43 7.70 3.23 -10.67
C ALA A 43 7.61 4.48 -9.79
N LEU A 44 6.77 5.43 -10.21
CA LEU A 44 6.31 6.52 -9.36
C LEU A 44 5.18 6.00 -8.50
N VAL A 45 5.37 6.00 -7.19
CA VAL A 45 4.42 5.42 -6.25
C VAL A 45 4.15 6.36 -5.07
N SER A 46 2.94 6.26 -4.51
CA SER A 46 2.61 6.81 -3.19
C SER A 46 2.45 5.67 -2.21
N GLU A 47 3.16 5.77 -1.09
CA GLU A 47 3.19 4.73 -0.05
C GLU A 47 3.45 5.33 1.34
N ALA A 48 3.09 4.59 2.39
CA ALA A 48 3.51 4.89 3.77
C ALA A 48 4.51 3.83 4.23
N THR A 49 5.73 4.24 4.56
CA THR A 49 6.81 3.37 4.98
C THR A 49 7.39 3.78 6.33
N LEU A 50 7.98 2.81 7.05
CA LEU A 50 8.59 3.05 8.35
C LEU A 50 9.65 4.16 8.33
N TRP A 51 10.42 4.24 7.24
CA TRP A 51 11.58 5.16 7.15
C TRP A 51 11.24 6.53 6.60
N HIS A 52 10.26 6.62 5.70
CA HIS A 52 9.92 7.87 5.03
C HIS A 52 8.54 8.42 5.43
N GLY A 53 7.73 7.61 6.17
CA GLY A 53 6.33 7.96 6.41
C GLY A 53 5.50 7.90 5.13
N VAL A 54 4.51 8.78 5.04
CA VAL A 54 3.68 8.98 3.84
C VAL A 54 4.50 9.80 2.84
N HIS A 55 4.73 9.26 1.64
CA HIS A 55 5.51 9.94 0.61
C HIS A 55 5.14 9.46 -0.80
N THR A 56 5.43 10.32 -1.78
CA THR A 56 5.33 10.01 -3.20
C THR A 56 6.70 10.15 -3.86
N GLY A 57 7.13 9.11 -4.58
CA GLY A 57 8.45 9.14 -5.21
C GLY A 57 8.74 7.97 -6.13
N TRP A 58 9.81 8.09 -6.90
CA TRP A 58 10.31 7.02 -7.76
C TRP A 58 11.05 5.97 -6.94
N ARG A 59 10.71 4.70 -7.17
CA ARG A 59 11.39 3.55 -6.54
C ARG A 59 11.64 2.43 -7.56
N TYR A 60 12.56 1.53 -7.23
CA TYR A 60 12.75 0.30 -8.00
C TYR A 60 11.45 -0.50 -8.04
N TRP A 61 11.10 -0.97 -9.22
CA TRP A 61 9.90 -1.72 -9.51
C TRP A 61 10.21 -3.11 -10.04
N SER A 62 9.56 -4.12 -9.49
CA SER A 62 9.61 -5.49 -9.98
C SER A 62 8.18 -6.02 -10.15
N PRO A 63 7.73 -6.29 -11.38
CA PRO A 63 6.39 -6.82 -11.63
C PRO A 63 6.14 -8.15 -10.92
N ILE A 64 7.16 -8.98 -10.77
CA ILE A 64 7.06 -10.30 -10.13
C ILE A 64 6.80 -10.18 -8.62
N ALA A 65 7.28 -9.10 -8.02
CA ALA A 65 7.16 -8.88 -6.58
C ALA A 65 5.80 -8.29 -6.15
N HIS A 66 4.94 -7.92 -7.10
CA HIS A 66 3.67 -7.23 -6.83
C HIS A 66 2.50 -7.90 -7.51
N ASP A 67 1.38 -7.96 -6.81
CA ASP A 67 0.06 -8.16 -7.42
C ASP A 67 -0.60 -6.78 -7.56
N CYS A 68 -1.20 -6.51 -8.72
CA CYS A 68 -1.74 -5.20 -9.05
C CYS A 68 -3.19 -5.28 -9.48
N TRP A 69 -3.96 -4.23 -9.14
CA TRP A 69 -5.37 -4.09 -9.54
C TRP A 69 -5.64 -2.64 -9.93
N ASP A 70 -6.38 -2.48 -11.03
CA ASP A 70 -6.97 -1.19 -11.39
C ASP A 70 -8.31 -1.04 -10.66
N VAL A 71 -8.39 -0.07 -9.78
CA VAL A 71 -9.55 0.20 -8.92
C VAL A 71 -10.25 1.48 -9.41
N PRO A 72 -11.58 1.48 -9.57
CA PRO A 72 -12.31 2.70 -9.90
C PRO A 72 -12.10 3.77 -8.82
N ALA A 73 -11.51 4.89 -9.19
CA ALA A 73 -11.31 6.03 -8.28
C ALA A 73 -11.05 7.31 -9.09
N ASP A 74 -11.26 8.46 -8.46
CA ASP A 74 -10.88 9.75 -9.01
C ASP A 74 -9.39 9.99 -8.76
N SER A 75 -8.60 10.02 -9.83
CA SER A 75 -7.14 10.15 -9.73
C SER A 75 -6.68 11.48 -9.17
N GLU A 76 -7.40 12.56 -9.44
CA GLU A 76 -7.07 13.89 -8.92
C GLU A 76 -7.34 13.97 -7.42
N GLN A 77 -8.47 13.45 -6.98
CA GLN A 77 -8.81 13.37 -5.56
C GLN A 77 -7.80 12.50 -4.79
N VAL A 78 -7.43 11.34 -5.34
CA VAL A 78 -6.44 10.45 -4.72
C VAL A 78 -5.07 11.13 -4.66
N TRP A 79 -4.63 11.78 -5.74
CA TRP A 79 -3.35 12.50 -5.77
C TRP A 79 -3.31 13.60 -4.72
N THR A 80 -4.32 14.49 -4.67
CA THR A 80 -4.41 15.56 -3.68
C THR A 80 -4.41 15.02 -2.26
N TRP A 81 -5.08 13.88 -2.01
CA TRP A 81 -5.08 13.24 -0.70
C TRP A 81 -3.66 12.87 -0.24
N TRP A 82 -2.81 12.36 -1.15
CA TRP A 82 -1.42 12.00 -0.85
C TRP A 82 -0.55 13.25 -0.67
N GLU A 83 -0.72 14.27 -1.49
CA GLU A 83 0.02 15.55 -1.36
C GLU A 83 -0.25 16.22 -0.01
N ASP A 84 -1.50 16.28 0.44
CA ASP A 84 -1.90 16.89 1.71
C ASP A 84 -1.28 16.18 2.93
N ARG A 85 -0.87 14.93 2.78
CA ARG A 85 -0.31 14.10 3.85
C ARG A 85 1.16 13.78 3.67
N GLU A 86 1.79 14.35 2.67
CA GLU A 86 3.23 14.16 2.45
C GLU A 86 4.02 14.49 3.73
N GLY A 87 4.92 13.59 4.13
CA GLY A 87 5.72 13.72 5.35
C GLY A 87 5.03 13.31 6.66
N TRP A 88 3.78 12.85 6.63
CA TRP A 88 3.17 12.25 7.82
C TRP A 88 3.96 11.00 8.24
N ARG A 89 4.07 10.77 9.54
CA ARG A 89 4.86 9.65 10.08
C ARG A 89 4.19 8.30 9.83
N TYR A 90 4.98 7.24 9.84
CA TYR A 90 4.44 5.88 9.86
C TYR A 90 3.86 5.56 11.25
N ASP A 91 2.62 5.06 11.30
CA ASP A 91 1.95 4.75 12.56
C ASP A 91 2.30 3.37 13.09
N LEU A 92 3.41 3.29 13.83
CA LEU A 92 3.80 2.06 14.54
C LEU A 92 2.85 1.72 15.69
N LEU A 93 2.26 2.72 16.35
CA LEU A 93 1.34 2.49 17.46
C LEU A 93 0.01 1.93 16.94
N GLY A 94 -0.48 2.47 15.82
CA GLY A 94 -1.65 1.93 15.15
C GLY A 94 -1.42 0.50 14.66
N LEU A 95 -0.26 0.21 14.08
CA LEU A 95 0.13 -1.16 13.70
C LEU A 95 0.15 -2.10 14.92
N ALA A 96 0.68 -1.65 16.06
CA ALA A 96 0.60 -2.39 17.32
C ALA A 96 -0.85 -2.54 17.83
N GLY A 97 -1.73 -1.58 17.54
CA GLY A 97 -3.15 -1.61 17.86
C GLY A 97 -3.91 -2.76 17.20
N PHE A 98 -3.48 -3.24 16.02
CA PHE A 98 -4.01 -4.49 15.44
C PHE A 98 -3.75 -5.71 16.33
N VAL A 99 -2.66 -5.69 17.11
CA VAL A 99 -2.34 -6.76 18.07
C VAL A 99 -3.20 -6.65 19.30
N PHE A 100 -3.32 -5.44 19.85
CA PHE A 100 -3.89 -5.21 21.16
C PHE A 100 -5.32 -4.64 21.13
N ARG A 101 -5.90 -4.41 19.95
CA ARG A 101 -7.28 -3.95 19.69
C ARG A 101 -7.78 -2.73 20.49
N ARG A 102 -6.91 -2.02 21.23
CA ARG A 102 -7.28 -0.91 22.13
C ARG A 102 -6.53 0.39 21.86
N ILE A 103 -5.51 0.38 21.01
CA ILE A 103 -4.68 1.56 20.75
C ILE A 103 -5.20 2.23 19.48
N LYS A 104 -5.75 3.44 19.61
CA LYS A 104 -6.03 4.29 18.45
C LYS A 104 -4.71 4.89 17.95
N GLY A 105 -4.53 4.91 16.63
CA GLY A 105 -3.36 5.48 16.00
C GLY A 105 -3.15 6.98 16.27
N SER A 106 -2.02 7.50 15.85
CA SER A 106 -1.66 8.91 16.00
C SER A 106 -2.37 9.78 14.96
N LEU A 107 -2.75 11.02 15.32
CA LEU A 107 -3.47 11.97 14.46
C LEU A 107 -2.73 12.41 13.18
N ARG A 108 -1.41 12.14 13.07
CA ARG A 108 -0.58 12.48 11.89
C ARG A 108 0.40 11.36 11.57
N ALA A 109 -0.09 10.14 11.63
CA ALA A 109 0.68 8.96 11.26
C ALA A 109 -0.25 7.91 10.68
N MET A 110 0.19 7.21 9.64
CA MET A 110 -0.58 6.20 8.93
C MET A 110 0.30 5.03 8.55
N TRP A 111 -0.26 3.81 8.52
CA TRP A 111 0.41 2.68 7.90
C TRP A 111 -0.05 2.48 6.44
N CYS A 112 0.60 1.58 5.72
CA CYS A 112 0.45 1.47 4.27
C CYS A 112 -0.98 1.16 3.80
N SER A 113 -1.68 0.21 4.43
CA SER A 113 -3.05 -0.14 4.03
C SER A 113 -4.06 0.94 4.42
N GLU A 114 -3.92 1.56 5.59
CA GLU A 114 -4.73 2.71 6.01
C GLU A 114 -4.65 3.84 4.98
N ALA A 115 -3.42 4.26 4.62
CA ALA A 115 -3.20 5.33 3.68
C ALA A 115 -3.81 5.03 2.30
N VAL A 116 -3.62 3.81 1.77
CA VAL A 116 -4.21 3.41 0.49
C VAL A 116 -5.73 3.39 0.58
N MET A 117 -6.31 2.78 1.61
CA MET A 117 -7.78 2.65 1.71
C MET A 117 -8.46 4.00 1.91
N GLU A 118 -7.91 4.88 2.74
CA GLU A 118 -8.46 6.23 2.91
C GLU A 118 -8.34 7.09 1.64
N SER A 119 -7.21 7.01 0.94
CA SER A 119 -7.03 7.73 -0.33
C SER A 119 -8.05 7.30 -1.39
N LEU A 120 -8.52 6.06 -1.36
CA LEU A 120 -9.57 5.54 -2.24
C LEU A 120 -10.99 5.86 -1.73
N GLY A 121 -11.13 6.63 -0.65
CA GLY A 121 -12.42 7.06 -0.12
C GLY A 121 -13.10 6.06 0.83
N TYR A 122 -12.40 5.02 1.30
CA TYR A 122 -12.93 4.13 2.33
C TYR A 122 -12.80 4.80 3.70
N PRO A 123 -13.89 5.07 4.41
CA PRO A 123 -13.81 5.63 5.75
C PRO A 123 -13.22 4.60 6.73
N ASP A 124 -12.61 5.10 7.79
CA ASP A 124 -12.00 4.24 8.81
C ASP A 124 -10.88 3.33 8.27
N GLY A 125 -9.97 3.85 7.44
CA GLY A 125 -8.83 3.12 6.84
C GLY A 125 -8.01 2.32 7.86
N TRP A 126 -7.95 2.78 9.10
CA TRP A 126 -7.29 2.10 10.21
C TRP A 126 -7.84 0.68 10.54
N ARG A 127 -9.02 0.32 10.02
CA ARG A 127 -9.60 -1.03 10.17
C ARG A 127 -9.12 -2.03 9.12
N PHE A 128 -8.43 -1.55 8.09
CA PHE A 128 -7.99 -2.37 6.98
C PHE A 128 -6.54 -2.79 7.19
N ASP A 129 -6.30 -4.08 7.43
CA ASP A 129 -4.98 -4.65 7.25
C ASP A 129 -4.70 -4.94 5.77
N VAL A 130 -3.48 -5.36 5.44
CA VAL A 130 -3.11 -5.65 4.04
C VAL A 130 -3.96 -6.78 3.46
N ALA A 131 -4.30 -7.81 4.24
CA ALA A 131 -5.08 -8.94 3.77
C ALA A 131 -6.52 -8.54 3.41
N VAL A 132 -7.18 -7.75 4.29
CA VAL A 132 -8.54 -7.23 4.03
C VAL A 132 -8.53 -6.28 2.85
N SER A 133 -7.54 -5.38 2.77
CA SER A 133 -7.40 -4.46 1.63
C SER A 133 -7.25 -5.20 0.31
N VAL A 134 -6.42 -6.23 0.24
CA VAL A 134 -6.27 -7.07 -0.97
C VAL A 134 -7.58 -7.79 -1.31
N ALA A 135 -8.34 -8.26 -0.32
CA ALA A 135 -9.65 -8.86 -0.59
C ALA A 135 -10.63 -7.85 -1.23
N VAL A 136 -10.61 -6.58 -0.76
CA VAL A 136 -11.39 -5.49 -1.37
C VAL A 136 -10.92 -5.23 -2.80
N MET A 137 -9.59 -5.13 -3.04
CA MET A 137 -9.05 -4.93 -4.39
C MET A 137 -9.45 -6.06 -5.35
N ARG A 138 -9.40 -7.31 -4.90
CA ARG A 138 -9.83 -8.47 -5.69
C ARG A 138 -11.31 -8.46 -6.04
N LYS A 139 -12.13 -7.93 -5.15
CA LYS A 139 -13.58 -7.86 -5.36
C LYS A 139 -14.00 -6.72 -6.28
N HIS A 140 -13.36 -5.56 -6.18
CA HIS A 140 -13.80 -4.33 -6.84
C HIS A 140 -12.85 -3.84 -7.94
N GLY A 141 -11.64 -4.35 -7.99
CA GLY A 141 -10.64 -4.00 -8.99
C GLY A 141 -10.50 -5.03 -10.09
N THR A 142 -9.92 -4.61 -11.22
CA THR A 142 -9.54 -5.49 -12.32
C THR A 142 -8.06 -5.86 -12.19
N PRO A 143 -7.68 -7.15 -12.18
CA PRO A 143 -6.27 -7.54 -12.14
C PRO A 143 -5.49 -6.90 -13.28
N ARG A 144 -4.31 -6.35 -12.95
CA ARG A 144 -3.40 -5.73 -13.90
C ARG A 144 -2.04 -6.42 -13.87
N THR A 145 -1.54 -6.79 -15.03
CA THR A 145 -0.19 -7.35 -15.19
C THR A 145 0.70 -6.35 -15.92
N PHE A 146 1.94 -6.24 -15.48
CA PHE A 146 2.95 -5.48 -16.17
C PHE A 146 3.94 -6.43 -16.85
N PRO A 147 4.40 -6.13 -18.08
CA PRO A 147 5.38 -6.97 -18.74
C PRO A 147 6.66 -7.04 -17.93
N VAL A 148 7.21 -8.24 -17.82
CA VAL A 148 8.57 -8.43 -17.28
C VAL A 148 9.54 -8.02 -18.38
N GLN A 149 10.32 -6.99 -18.15
CA GLN A 149 11.42 -6.65 -19.04
C GLN A 149 12.52 -7.67 -18.81
N HIS A 150 12.78 -8.49 -19.82
CA HIS A 150 13.95 -9.35 -19.89
C HIS A 150 15.08 -8.53 -20.50
N ASP A 151 16.04 -8.15 -19.69
CA ASP A 151 17.32 -7.60 -20.17
C ASP A 151 18.16 -8.72 -20.86
#